data_523840a1587b28caa059d285c46eb4a3
#
_entry.id   523840a1587b28caa059d285c46eb4a3
#
_cell.length_a   1.000
_cell.length_b   1.000
_cell.length_c   1.000
_cell.angle_alpha   90.00
_cell.angle_beta   90.00
_cell.angle_gamma   90.00
#
_symmetry.space_group_name_H-M   'P 1'
#
loop_
_entity.id
_entity.type
_entity.pdbx_description
1 polymer ?
#
loop_
_entity_poly.entity_id
_entity_poly.type
_entity_poly.pdbx_seq_one_letter_code
_entity_poly.pdbx_strand_id
1 'polypeptide(L)'
;YYHFLIECDSTGTICYESMPENQNAIISKRFQNIQNTGTMFYPAKKINSRIKELVFVEKDANVTGLQIADFIPNTLGRVECDKNSKSEENYKSVHDKLYDGNRKMVEKFGLKIIP
;
A
#
# COMPACT_ATOMS: atom_id res chain seq x y z
N TYR A 1 -5.27 -1.83 -3.44
CA TYR A 1 -6.00 -1.77 -2.16
C TYR A 1 -7.50 -1.93 -2.36
N TYR A 2 -8.14 -1.15 -3.24
CA TYR A 2 -9.59 -1.21 -3.49
C TYR A 2 -10.06 -2.63 -3.90
N HIS A 3 -9.36 -3.30 -4.82
CA HIS A 3 -9.67 -4.68 -5.21
C HIS A 3 -9.62 -5.67 -4.05
N PHE A 4 -8.58 -5.57 -3.25
CA PHE A 4 -8.44 -6.39 -2.05
C PHE A 4 -9.63 -6.21 -1.09
N LEU A 5 -10.06 -4.96 -0.88
CA LEU A 5 -11.22 -4.69 -0.03
C LEU A 5 -12.54 -5.26 -0.58
N ILE A 6 -12.69 -5.29 -1.91
CA ILE A 6 -13.85 -5.95 -2.53
C ILE A 6 -13.82 -7.46 -2.31
N GLU A 7 -12.68 -8.09 -2.55
CA GLU A 7 -12.53 -9.54 -2.41
C GLU A 7 -12.75 -10.01 -0.96
N CYS A 8 -12.29 -9.22 0.01
CA CYS A 8 -12.50 -9.50 1.43
C CYS A 8 -13.87 -9.03 1.96
N ASP A 9 -14.72 -8.46 1.11
CA ASP A 9 -15.99 -7.81 1.48
C ASP A 9 -15.85 -6.86 2.69
N SER A 10 -14.79 -6.07 2.68
CA SER A 10 -14.38 -5.22 3.78
C SER A 10 -14.30 -3.75 3.38
N THR A 11 -14.22 -2.89 4.39
CA THR A 11 -13.84 -1.49 4.24
C THR A 11 -12.47 -1.26 4.88
N GLY A 12 -11.80 -0.18 4.50
CA GLY A 12 -10.48 0.11 5.02
C GLY A 12 -10.18 1.59 5.17
N THR A 13 -9.22 1.86 6.03
CA THR A 13 -8.58 3.16 6.25
C THR A 13 -7.19 3.14 5.67
N ILE A 14 -6.75 4.24 5.08
CA ILE A 14 -5.36 4.43 4.65
C ILE A 14 -4.63 5.12 5.80
N CYS A 15 -3.56 4.49 6.27
CA CYS A 15 -2.72 5.03 7.33
C CYS A 15 -1.35 5.42 6.78
N TYR A 16 -0.95 6.67 7.02
CA TYR A 16 0.38 7.19 6.68
C TYR A 16 1.14 7.60 7.93
N GLU A 17 2.46 7.42 7.93
CA GLU A 17 3.32 8.10 8.89
C GLU A 17 3.25 9.61 8.64
N SER A 18 3.08 10.39 9.71
CA SER A 18 2.99 11.84 9.64
C SER A 18 4.28 12.44 9.11
N MET A 19 4.17 13.29 8.12
CA MET A 19 5.24 14.03 7.48
C MET A 19 5.07 15.52 7.81
N PRO A 20 6.02 16.42 7.43
CA PRO A 20 5.81 17.84 7.55
C PRO A 20 4.46 18.29 7.01
N GLU A 21 3.82 19.26 7.66
CA GLU A 21 2.44 19.67 7.43
C GLU A 21 2.11 19.94 5.96
N ASN A 22 3.04 20.57 5.23
CA ASN A 22 2.90 20.84 3.81
C ASN A 22 2.75 19.56 2.96
N GLN A 23 3.44 18.49 3.34
CA GLN A 23 3.36 17.20 2.64
C GLN A 23 2.07 16.46 2.99
N ASN A 24 1.69 16.43 4.27
CA ASN A 24 0.40 15.89 4.70
C ASN A 24 -0.76 16.59 4.00
N ALA A 25 -0.71 17.91 3.85
CA ALA A 25 -1.72 18.68 3.13
C ALA A 25 -1.83 18.27 1.66
N ILE A 26 -0.72 18.03 0.97
CA ILE A 26 -0.71 17.56 -0.43
C ILE A 26 -1.37 16.18 -0.54
N ILE A 27 -1.01 15.25 0.34
CA ILE A 27 -1.58 13.90 0.35
C ILE A 27 -3.08 13.96 0.63
N SER A 28 -3.50 14.74 1.64
CA SER A 28 -4.91 14.93 1.99
C SER A 28 -5.71 15.49 0.82
N LYS A 29 -5.19 16.52 0.15
CA LYS A 29 -5.84 17.13 -1.02
C LYS A 29 -6.01 16.13 -2.17
N ARG A 30 -5.00 15.31 -2.44
CA ARG A 30 -5.08 14.27 -3.47
C ARG A 30 -6.10 13.20 -3.11
N PHE A 31 -6.15 12.79 -1.86
CA PHE A 31 -7.13 11.83 -1.37
C PHE A 31 -8.56 12.38 -1.51
N GLN A 32 -8.81 13.63 -1.08
CA GLN A 32 -10.10 14.29 -1.24
C GLN A 32 -10.52 14.39 -2.71
N ASN A 33 -9.58 14.70 -3.62
CA ASN A 33 -9.89 14.71 -5.04
C ASN A 33 -10.38 13.33 -5.51
N ILE A 34 -9.70 12.25 -5.12
CA ILE A 34 -10.12 10.89 -5.46
C ILE A 34 -11.50 10.57 -4.87
N GLN A 35 -11.78 10.99 -3.65
CA GLN A 35 -13.09 10.81 -3.04
C GLN A 35 -14.19 11.57 -3.77
N ASN A 36 -13.90 12.74 -4.35
CA ASN A 36 -14.87 13.58 -5.04
C ASN A 36 -15.06 13.17 -6.50
N THR A 37 -13.99 12.84 -7.21
CA THR A 37 -14.00 12.61 -8.67
C THR A 37 -13.84 11.14 -9.07
N GLY A 38 -13.34 10.30 -8.16
CA GLY A 38 -12.93 8.95 -8.47
C GLY A 38 -11.54 8.88 -9.12
N THR A 39 -11.28 7.78 -9.79
CA THR A 39 -10.09 7.53 -10.60
C THR A 39 -10.48 7.24 -12.04
N MET A 40 -9.50 7.10 -12.95
CA MET A 40 -9.76 6.67 -14.33
C MET A 40 -10.52 5.33 -14.42
N PHE A 41 -10.42 4.48 -13.40
CA PHE A 41 -10.98 3.12 -13.42
C PHE A 41 -12.23 2.97 -12.57
N TYR A 42 -12.40 3.82 -11.54
CA TYR A 42 -13.48 3.68 -10.56
C TYR A 42 -14.11 5.03 -10.22
N PRO A 43 -15.45 5.13 -10.30
CA PRO A 43 -16.16 6.33 -9.88
C PRO A 43 -16.07 6.52 -8.35
N ALA A 44 -16.14 7.77 -7.91
CA ALA A 44 -16.02 8.18 -6.50
C ALA A 44 -16.93 7.36 -5.56
N LYS A 45 -18.18 7.11 -5.96
CA LYS A 45 -19.12 6.31 -5.17
C LYS A 45 -18.60 4.92 -4.82
N LYS A 46 -17.95 4.25 -5.77
CA LYS A 46 -17.38 2.92 -5.54
C LYS A 46 -16.19 2.99 -4.59
N ILE A 47 -15.31 3.98 -4.77
CA ILE A 47 -14.14 4.17 -3.89
C ILE A 47 -14.60 4.45 -2.46
N ASN A 48 -15.51 5.40 -2.27
CA ASN A 48 -16.00 5.81 -0.95
C ASN A 48 -16.81 4.71 -0.24
N SER A 49 -17.36 3.74 -0.98
CA SER A 49 -18.02 2.60 -0.36
C SER A 49 -17.04 1.69 0.39
N ARG A 50 -15.77 1.66 -0.02
CA ARG A 50 -14.77 0.75 0.54
C ARG A 50 -13.64 1.45 1.28
N ILE A 51 -13.17 2.60 0.80
CA ILE A 51 -12.09 3.36 1.44
C ILE A 51 -12.72 4.52 2.21
N LYS A 52 -12.65 4.45 3.54
CA LYS A 52 -13.40 5.35 4.42
C LYS A 52 -12.67 6.64 4.72
N GLU A 53 -11.40 6.53 5.06
CA GLU A 53 -10.62 7.67 5.54
C GLU A 53 -9.12 7.52 5.25
N LEU A 54 -8.44 8.64 5.39
CA LEU A 54 -7.00 8.77 5.42
C LEU A 54 -6.62 9.35 6.77
N VAL A 55 -5.72 8.68 7.49
CA VAL A 55 -5.20 9.13 8.78
C VAL A 55 -3.68 9.28 8.73
N PHE A 56 -3.17 10.27 9.43
CA PHE A 56 -1.74 10.45 9.67
C PHE A 56 -1.44 10.10 11.12
N VAL A 57 -0.41 9.32 11.33
CA VAL A 57 0.00 8.84 12.65
C VAL A 57 1.44 9.28 12.91
N GLU A 58 1.68 9.87 14.06
CA GLU A 58 3.02 10.28 14.44
C GLU A 58 3.95 9.06 14.55
N LYS A 59 5.22 9.26 14.19
CA LYS A 59 6.24 8.21 14.22
C LYS A 59 6.38 7.57 15.59
N ASP A 60 6.26 8.36 16.63
CA ASP A 60 6.40 7.95 18.04
C ASP A 60 5.25 7.04 18.49
N ALA A 61 4.14 7.01 17.77
CA ALA A 61 3.03 6.10 18.05
C ALA A 61 3.37 4.62 17.80
N ASN A 62 4.48 4.36 17.11
CA ASN A 62 5.08 3.03 16.93
C ASN A 62 4.08 1.97 16.42
N VAL A 63 3.26 2.33 15.45
CA VAL A 63 2.20 1.47 14.92
C VAL A 63 2.80 0.30 14.14
N THR A 64 2.55 -0.91 14.58
CA THR A 64 3.07 -2.15 13.98
C THR A 64 2.80 -2.25 12.47
N GLY A 65 1.62 -1.78 12.02
CA GLY A 65 1.28 -1.78 10.59
C GLY A 65 2.20 -0.90 9.74
N LEU A 66 2.63 0.25 10.27
CA LEU A 66 3.59 1.13 9.59
C LEU A 66 4.99 0.52 9.55
N GLN A 67 5.43 -0.14 10.63
CA GLN A 67 6.70 -0.87 10.65
C GLN A 67 6.75 -1.99 9.61
N ILE A 68 5.65 -2.74 9.46
CA ILE A 68 5.53 -3.77 8.43
C ILE A 68 5.56 -3.12 7.04
N ALA A 69 4.87 -1.99 6.86
CA ALA A 69 4.86 -1.27 5.59
C ALA A 69 6.24 -0.76 5.17
N ASP A 70 7.09 -0.37 6.10
CA ASP A 70 8.49 0.00 5.85
C ASP A 70 9.37 -1.22 5.55
N PHE A 71 9.14 -2.33 6.23
CA PHE A 71 9.92 -3.54 6.06
C PHE A 71 9.75 -4.15 4.65
N ILE A 72 8.53 -4.14 4.11
CA ILE A 72 8.21 -4.77 2.83
C ILE A 72 9.02 -4.18 1.66
N PRO A 73 8.96 -2.86 1.36
CA PRO A 73 9.70 -2.30 0.22
C PRO A 73 11.21 -2.37 0.42
N ASN A 74 11.70 -2.24 1.66
CA ASN A 74 13.13 -2.39 1.94
C ASN A 74 13.62 -3.81 1.64
N THR A 75 12.85 -4.83 2.01
CA THR A 75 13.19 -6.24 1.76
C THR A 75 13.18 -6.55 0.27
N LEU A 76 12.13 -6.15 -0.44
CA LEU A 76 12.00 -6.37 -1.88
C LEU A 76 13.07 -5.59 -2.66
N GLY A 77 13.24 -4.31 -2.35
CA GLY A 77 14.20 -3.45 -3.06
C GLY A 77 15.66 -3.92 -2.92
N ARG A 78 16.06 -4.44 -1.76
CA ARG A 78 17.43 -4.95 -1.58
C ARG A 78 17.71 -6.14 -2.47
N VAL A 79 16.79 -7.07 -2.61
CA VAL A 79 16.98 -8.25 -3.46
C VAL A 79 16.93 -7.89 -4.95
N GLU A 80 16.02 -6.99 -5.34
CA GLU A 80 15.94 -6.54 -6.74
C GLU A 80 17.16 -5.71 -7.18
N CYS A 81 17.74 -4.91 -6.26
CA CYS A 81 18.92 -4.10 -6.55
C CYS A 81 20.24 -4.89 -6.38
N ASP A 82 20.31 -5.84 -5.43
CA ASP A 82 21.50 -6.65 -5.14
C ASP A 82 21.12 -8.12 -5.01
N LYS A 83 21.25 -8.84 -6.13
CA LYS A 83 20.93 -10.27 -6.24
C LYS A 83 21.76 -11.19 -5.33
N ASN A 84 22.82 -10.66 -4.71
CA ASN A 84 23.69 -11.40 -3.77
C ASN A 84 23.32 -11.13 -2.30
N SER A 85 22.25 -10.41 -2.04
CA SER A 85 21.87 -10.07 -0.68
C SER A 85 21.39 -11.31 0.10
N LYS A 86 21.86 -11.42 1.35
CA LYS A 86 21.49 -12.51 2.28
C LYS A 86 20.01 -12.50 2.72
N SER A 87 19.14 -11.76 2.04
CA SER A 87 17.73 -11.59 2.40
C SER A 87 16.78 -12.48 1.60
N GLU A 88 17.25 -13.54 0.96
CA GLU A 88 16.41 -14.42 0.14
C GLU A 88 15.22 -15.04 0.90
N GLU A 89 15.43 -15.47 2.16
CA GLU A 89 14.33 -16.03 2.96
C GLU A 89 13.26 -14.99 3.28
N ASN A 90 13.67 -13.79 3.67
CA ASN A 90 12.76 -12.69 3.94
C ASN A 90 12.05 -12.23 2.66
N TYR A 91 12.77 -12.16 1.55
CA TYR A 91 12.21 -11.84 0.24
C TYR A 91 11.10 -12.82 -0.13
N LYS A 92 11.37 -14.12 -0.06
CA LYS A 92 10.39 -15.16 -0.38
C LYS A 92 9.17 -15.05 0.52
N SER A 93 9.37 -14.89 1.81
CA SER A 93 8.27 -14.76 2.78
C SER A 93 7.38 -13.55 2.51
N VAL A 94 7.96 -12.42 2.10
CA VAL A 94 7.21 -11.20 1.72
C VAL A 94 6.55 -11.39 0.36
N HIS A 95 7.29 -11.86 -0.64
CA HIS A 95 6.81 -12.04 -2.00
C HIS A 95 5.60 -12.97 -2.07
N ASP A 96 5.63 -14.09 -1.34
CA ASP A 96 4.53 -15.07 -1.31
C ASP A 96 3.23 -14.49 -0.73
N LYS A 97 3.34 -13.43 0.08
CA LYS A 97 2.20 -12.71 0.69
C LYS A 97 1.71 -11.51 -0.10
N LEU A 98 2.41 -11.12 -1.17
CA LEU A 98 1.94 -10.05 -2.02
C LEU A 98 0.63 -10.42 -2.70
N TYR A 99 -0.22 -9.43 -2.85
CA TYR A 99 -1.51 -9.60 -3.52
C TYR A 99 -1.33 -10.03 -4.98
N ASP A 100 -1.93 -11.16 -5.35
CA ASP A 100 -1.85 -11.77 -6.68
C ASP A 100 -3.16 -11.72 -7.48
N GLY A 101 -4.14 -10.97 -6.98
CA GLY A 101 -5.46 -10.89 -7.61
C GLY A 101 -6.24 -12.20 -7.55
N ASN A 102 -5.94 -13.02 -6.55
CA ASN A 102 -6.57 -14.34 -6.33
C ASN A 102 -6.34 -15.35 -7.49
N ARG A 103 -5.29 -15.12 -8.31
CA ARG A 103 -5.01 -15.91 -9.53
C ARG A 103 -3.90 -16.94 -9.37
N LYS A 104 -3.28 -17.03 -8.18
CA LYS A 104 -2.11 -17.89 -7.92
C LYS A 104 -0.99 -17.72 -8.95
N MET A 105 -0.80 -16.50 -9.43
CA MET A 105 0.18 -16.18 -10.45
C MET A 105 1.57 -16.04 -9.84
N VAL A 106 2.60 -16.35 -10.61
CA VAL A 106 4.01 -16.10 -10.26
C VAL A 106 4.27 -14.60 -10.16
N GLU A 107 3.66 -13.80 -11.06
CA GLU A 107 3.72 -12.35 -11.03
C GLU A 107 2.68 -11.80 -10.04
N LYS A 108 3.15 -10.95 -9.14
CA LYS A 108 2.32 -10.35 -8.10
C LYS A 108 1.88 -8.94 -8.50
N PHE A 109 0.59 -8.66 -8.47
CA PHE A 109 0.06 -7.32 -8.73
C PHE A 109 0.50 -6.27 -7.69
N GLY A 110 0.88 -6.72 -6.49
CA GLY A 110 1.41 -5.85 -5.45
C GLY A 110 2.85 -5.39 -5.66
N LEU A 111 3.58 -5.99 -6.63
CA LEU A 111 4.96 -5.63 -6.96
C LEU A 111 5.01 -5.06 -8.37
N LYS A 112 5.55 -3.85 -8.49
CA LYS A 112 5.83 -3.21 -9.77
C LYS A 112 7.29 -2.77 -9.81
N ILE A 113 8.06 -3.38 -10.70
CA ILE A 113 9.44 -2.99 -10.97
C ILE A 113 9.42 -1.96 -12.09
N ILE A 114 9.98 -0.79 -11.81
CA ILE A 114 10.12 0.30 -12.78
C ILE A 114 11.59 0.37 -13.16
N PRO A 115 11.95 0.22 -14.45
CA PRO A 115 13.34 0.30 -14.90
C PRO A 115 13.93 1.69 -14.72
#